data_e3677a400ac778a058672efeca784cb6
#
_entry.id   e3677a400ac778a058672efeca784cb6
#
_cell.length_a   1.000
_cell.length_b   1.000
_cell.length_c   1.000
_cell.angle_alpha   90.00
_cell.angle_beta   90.00
_cell.angle_gamma   90.00
#
_symmetry.space_group_name_H-M   'P 1'
#
loop_
_entity.id
_entity.type
_entity.pdbx_description
1 polymer ?
#
loop_
_entity_poly.entity_id
_entity_poly.type
_entity_poly.pdbx_seq_one_letter_code
_entity_poly.pdbx_strand_id
1 'polypeptide(L)' 'MMPTEQYVASESDERTVNNAMRHQYRVLTDAEKRDMVRLKDMGVEFLATIDVCVPKGREASLAKTKVEEAVMWAVKGLTG' A
#
# COMPACT_ATOMS: atom_id res chain seq x y z
N MET A 1 14.61 11.89 -16.61
CA MET A 1 13.78 12.06 -16.04
C MET A 1 13.88 13.09 -15.26
N MET A 2 13.42 13.53 -15.01
CA MET A 2 13.46 14.46 -14.37
C MET A 2 13.61 14.28 -13.18
N PRO A 3 14.07 14.77 -12.72
CA PRO A 3 14.38 14.63 -11.50
C PRO A 3 13.31 14.83 -10.85
N THR A 4 12.67 14.32 -10.74
CA THR A 4 11.74 14.29 -10.10
C THR A 4 11.49 15.23 -9.27
N GLU A 5 12.05 15.52 -8.74
CA GLU A 5 11.77 16.29 -7.87
C GLU A 5 11.49 17.47 -8.32
N GLN A 6 11.64 17.67 -9.22
CA GLN A 6 11.47 18.79 -9.56
C GLN A 6 10.40 19.11 -10.16
N TYR A 7 9.57 18.75 -10.11
CA TYR A 7 8.65 19.09 -10.70
C TYR A 7 7.84 19.53 -10.16
N VAL A 8 7.21 19.95 -10.26
CA VAL A 8 6.80 20.42 -10.07
C VAL A 8 5.77 21.21 -9.98
N ALA A 9 5.33 21.78 -10.71
CA ALA A 9 4.34 22.55 -10.64
C ALA A 9 3.23 21.91 -10.27
N SER A 10 2.87 20.96 -10.68
CA SER A 10 1.81 20.34 -10.27
C SER A 10 2.23 19.18 -9.63
N GLU A 11 2.80 19.29 -8.57
CA GLU A 11 3.21 18.19 -7.78
C GLU A 11 2.05 17.32 -7.44
N SER A 12 0.89 17.88 -7.16
CA SER A 12 -0.27 17.11 -6.84
C SER A 12 -0.75 16.32 -8.02
N ASP A 13 -0.75 16.88 -9.18
CA ASP A 13 -1.17 16.19 -10.39
C ASP A 13 -0.22 15.06 -10.74
N GLU A 14 1.04 15.31 -10.59
CA GLU A 14 2.05 14.33 -10.85
C GLU A 14 1.92 13.16 -9.90
N ARG A 15 1.67 13.44 -8.64
CA ARG A 15 1.49 12.43 -7.64
C ARG A 15 0.25 11.57 -7.93
N THR A 16 -0.82 12.20 -8.36
CA THR A 16 -2.05 11.50 -8.69
C THR A 16 -1.83 10.55 -9.87
N VAL A 17 -1.16 10.99 -10.89
CA VAL A 17 -0.88 10.17 -12.04
C VAL A 17 0.01 9.00 -11.65
N ASN A 18 1.03 9.24 -10.88
CA ASN A 18 1.94 8.20 -10.45
C ASN A 18 1.22 7.16 -9.59
N ASN A 19 0.33 7.58 -8.71
CA ASN A 19 -0.43 6.67 -7.88
C ASN A 19 -1.36 5.80 -8.73
N ALA A 20 -1.99 6.37 -9.73
CA ALA A 20 -2.92 5.64 -10.55
C ALA A 20 -2.23 4.67 -11.49
N MET A 21 -1.17 5.11 -12.13
CA MET A 21 -0.54 4.36 -13.20
C MET A 21 0.82 3.79 -12.85
N ARG A 22 1.45 4.27 -11.83
CA ARG A 22 2.78 3.81 -11.43
C ARG A 22 3.80 3.92 -12.53
N HIS A 23 3.72 5.00 -13.29
CA HIS A 23 4.67 5.21 -14.37
C HIS A 23 6.07 5.48 -13.87
N GLN A 24 6.18 6.10 -12.72
CA GLN A 24 7.47 6.43 -12.16
C GLN A 24 7.54 5.96 -10.73
N TYR A 25 8.71 5.57 -10.30
CA TYR A 25 8.92 5.16 -8.93
C TYR A 25 9.90 6.12 -8.28
N ARG A 26 9.59 6.58 -7.10
CA ARG A 26 10.50 7.44 -6.37
C ARG A 26 11.21 6.64 -5.30
N VAL A 27 12.31 7.16 -4.85
CA VAL A 27 13.05 6.55 -3.77
C VAL A 27 12.33 6.83 -2.46
N LEU A 28 12.10 5.80 -1.70
CA LEU A 28 11.41 5.94 -0.42
C LEU A 28 12.40 6.37 0.66
N THR A 29 11.93 7.20 1.57
CA THR A 29 12.71 7.56 2.75
C THR A 29 12.76 6.37 3.69
N ASP A 30 13.68 6.39 4.63
CA ASP A 30 13.78 5.35 5.63
C ASP A 30 12.51 5.27 6.47
N ALA A 31 11.91 6.40 6.77
CA ALA A 31 10.66 6.43 7.52
C ALA A 31 9.54 5.76 6.73
N GLU A 32 9.48 6.02 5.43
CA GLU A 32 8.47 5.41 4.57
C GLU A 32 8.69 3.90 4.47
N LYS A 33 9.92 3.46 4.40
CA LYS A 33 10.21 2.04 4.36
C LYS A 33 9.77 1.35 5.65
N ARG A 34 10.01 1.97 6.77
CA ARG A 34 9.56 1.44 8.06
C ARG A 34 8.04 1.37 8.14
N ASP A 35 7.36 2.40 7.65
CA ASP A 35 5.90 2.41 7.68
C ASP A 35 5.33 1.36 6.74
N MET A 36 5.97 1.13 5.61
CA MET A 36 5.54 0.10 4.68
C MET A 36 5.64 -1.28 5.33
N VAL A 37 6.73 -1.55 6.02
CA VAL A 37 6.90 -2.81 6.72
C VAL A 37 5.84 -2.97 7.81
N ARG A 38 5.57 -1.90 8.54
CA ARG A 38 4.55 -1.90 9.57
C ARG A 38 3.18 -2.26 9.02
N LEU A 39 2.81 -1.65 7.90
CA LEU A 39 1.52 -1.93 7.28
C LEU A 39 1.43 -3.39 6.83
N LYS A 40 2.49 -3.89 6.22
CA LYS A 40 2.51 -5.26 5.75
C LYS A 40 2.49 -6.26 6.91
N ASP A 41 3.21 -5.96 7.97
CA ASP A 41 3.23 -6.84 9.13
C ASP A 41 1.88 -6.90 9.81
N MET A 42 1.19 -5.78 9.90
CA MET A 42 -0.15 -5.75 10.46
C MET A 42 -1.12 -6.55 9.58
N GLY A 43 -0.95 -6.46 8.28
CA GLY A 43 -1.77 -7.25 7.37
C GLY A 43 -1.56 -8.74 7.55
N VAL A 44 -0.33 -9.17 7.67
CA VAL A 44 0.00 -10.57 7.89
C VAL A 44 -0.61 -11.07 9.19
N GLU A 45 -0.51 -10.27 10.22
CA GLU A 45 -1.05 -10.62 11.52
C GLU A 45 -2.58 -10.72 11.46
N PHE A 46 -3.22 -9.81 10.76
CA PHE A 46 -4.67 -9.83 10.63
C PHE A 46 -5.11 -11.07 9.84
N LEU A 47 -4.42 -11.40 8.77
CA LEU A 47 -4.73 -12.60 7.99
C LEU A 47 -4.60 -13.86 8.84
N ALA A 48 -3.56 -13.96 9.63
CA ALA A 48 -3.35 -15.09 10.52
C ALA A 48 -4.45 -15.17 11.58
N THR A 49 -4.87 -14.05 12.10
CA THR A 49 -5.93 -13.99 13.11
C THR A 49 -7.27 -14.44 12.51
N ILE A 50 -7.55 -14.05 11.27
CA ILE A 50 -8.75 -14.50 10.60
C ILE A 50 -8.74 -16.05 10.49
N ASP A 51 -7.58 -16.60 10.14
CA ASP A 51 -7.49 -18.05 10.02
C ASP A 51 -7.72 -18.77 11.34
N VAL A 52 -7.37 -18.14 12.44
CA VAL A 52 -7.55 -18.72 13.77
C VAL A 52 -8.99 -18.56 14.25
N CYS A 53 -9.57 -17.41 14.02
CA CYS A 53 -10.85 -17.04 14.65
C CYS A 53 -12.07 -17.37 13.81
N VAL A 54 -11.91 -17.44 12.49
CA VAL A 54 -13.08 -17.55 11.60
C VAL A 54 -13.05 -18.90 10.90
N PRO A 55 -14.15 -19.65 10.95
CA PRO A 55 -14.22 -20.93 10.22
C PRO A 55 -13.97 -20.72 8.73
N LYS A 56 -13.39 -21.70 8.10
CA LYS A 56 -13.14 -21.62 6.66
C LYS A 56 -14.47 -21.52 5.92
N GLY A 57 -14.51 -20.68 4.93
CA GLY A 57 -15.69 -20.48 4.13
C GLY A 57 -15.65 -19.15 3.40
N ARG A 58 -16.77 -18.79 2.87
CA ARG A 58 -16.88 -17.59 2.02
C ARG A 58 -16.53 -16.34 2.78
N GLU A 59 -17.01 -16.21 4.00
CA GLU A 59 -16.78 -15.00 4.79
C GLU A 59 -15.31 -14.85 5.14
N ALA A 60 -14.65 -15.94 5.51
CA ALA A 60 -13.21 -15.88 5.81
C ALA A 60 -12.43 -15.47 4.56
N SER A 61 -12.78 -16.03 3.41
CA SER A 61 -12.10 -15.70 2.16
C SER A 61 -12.31 -14.24 1.78
N LEU A 62 -13.53 -13.74 1.94
CA LEU A 62 -13.81 -12.35 1.64
C LEU A 62 -13.06 -11.40 2.59
N ALA A 63 -13.03 -11.74 3.87
CA ALA A 63 -12.31 -10.93 4.85
C ALA A 63 -10.84 -10.85 4.51
N LYS A 64 -10.25 -11.99 4.16
CA LYS A 64 -8.81 -12.00 3.82
C LYS A 64 -8.54 -11.19 2.57
N THR A 65 -9.40 -11.30 1.56
CA THR A 65 -9.25 -10.50 0.35
C THR A 65 -9.30 -9.01 0.66
N LYS A 66 -10.20 -8.62 1.56
CA LYS A 66 -10.33 -7.20 1.92
C LYS A 66 -9.12 -6.70 2.72
N VAL A 67 -8.54 -7.55 3.54
CA VAL A 67 -7.32 -7.19 4.26
C VAL A 67 -6.17 -6.98 3.27
N GLU A 68 -6.04 -7.89 2.31
CA GLU A 68 -5.00 -7.77 1.30
C GLU A 68 -5.20 -6.50 0.49
N GLU A 69 -6.41 -6.21 0.13
CA GLU A 69 -6.75 -5.01 -0.60
C GLU A 69 -6.44 -3.75 0.21
N ALA A 70 -6.77 -3.77 1.50
CA ALA A 70 -6.51 -2.62 2.36
C ALA A 70 -5.02 -2.34 2.47
N VAL A 71 -4.21 -3.39 2.62
CA VAL A 71 -2.76 -3.22 2.68
C VAL A 71 -2.23 -2.67 1.35
N MET A 72 -2.73 -3.19 0.24
CA MET A 72 -2.31 -2.72 -1.07
C MET A 72 -2.58 -1.23 -1.24
N TRP A 73 -3.78 -0.78 -0.88
CA TRP A 73 -4.13 0.63 -1.02
C TRP A 73 -3.34 1.51 -0.05
N ALA A 74 -3.11 1.02 1.17
CA ALA A 74 -2.34 1.78 2.15
C ALA A 74 -0.89 1.95 1.68
N VAL A 75 -0.29 0.89 1.18
CA VAL A 75 1.09 0.97 0.68
C VAL A 75 1.15 1.86 -0.56
N LYS A 76 0.17 1.75 -1.43
CA LYS A 76 0.12 2.61 -2.62
C LYS A 76 0.01 4.08 -2.23
N GLY A 77 -0.79 4.39 -1.25
CA GLY A 77 -0.91 5.77 -0.75
C GLY A 77 0.38 6.26 -0.11
N LEU A 78 1.06 5.39 0.61
CA LEU A 78 2.30 5.75 1.28
C LEU A 78 3.43 5.98 0.28
N THR A 79 3.50 5.18 -0.76
CA THR A 79 4.63 5.20 -1.70
C THR A 79 4.36 6.02 -2.95
N GLY A 80 3.16 6.50 -3.12
CA GLY A 80 2.81 7.32 -4.27
C GLY A 80 3.23 8.76 -4.11
#